data_7df72901ef75671194464d1e035e2d13
#
_entry.id   7df72901ef75671194464d1e035e2d13
#
_cell.length_a   1.000
_cell.length_b   1.000
_cell.length_c   1.000
_cell.angle_alpha   90.00
_cell.angle_beta   90.00
_cell.angle_gamma   90.00
#
_symmetry.space_group_name_H-M   'P 1'
#
loop_
_entity.id
_entity.type
_entity.pdbx_description
1 polymer ?
#
loop_
_entity_poly.entity_id
_entity_poly.type
_entity_poly.pdbx_seq_one_letter_code
_entity_poly.pdbx_strand_id
1 'polypeptide(L)'
;MKRKIFTLLAGLGLPLLAFSADHCLAMADAATGKWLVHEGVCDKRLPPMSTFKLPLALMGYDAGVLWDAHAPVLPFKQGYVDWRPVWRQSHDPSSWMKESVVWYSQQLTLQLGEERFANYVKRFGYGNADVSGDPGKNNGLSNAWLGSSLRISPDEQIGFLRRVVNRELGIRPQAYEMAANLVRWPELAGDWQVFGKTGSGSDSGRKLGWYVGWLQNGEQRIVFAQVGDGDGMQMRDVFLRGLKGGPQWVAQSAR
;
A
#
# COMPACT_ATOMS: atom_id res chain seq x y z
N MET A 1 5.96 -22.10 70.48
CA MET A 1 6.42 -22.24 69.08
C MET A 1 5.30 -21.77 68.15
N LYS A 2 5.48 -20.56 67.56
CA LYS A 2 4.48 -19.99 66.61
C LYS A 2 5.02 -20.20 65.19
N ARG A 3 4.34 -21.05 64.37
CA ARG A 3 4.63 -21.27 62.95
C ARG A 3 4.13 -20.06 62.15
N LYS A 4 5.03 -19.39 61.43
CA LYS A 4 4.70 -18.37 60.44
C LYS A 4 4.39 -19.09 59.11
N ILE A 5 3.16 -18.92 58.59
CA ILE A 5 2.77 -19.36 57.26
C ILE A 5 3.20 -18.26 56.30
N PHE A 6 4.11 -18.56 55.39
CA PHE A 6 4.45 -17.72 54.24
C PHE A 6 3.51 -18.02 53.08
N THR A 7 2.62 -17.08 52.77
CA THR A 7 1.78 -17.18 51.58
C THR A 7 2.57 -16.69 50.38
N LEU A 8 2.90 -17.56 49.45
CA LEU A 8 3.53 -17.26 48.16
C LEU A 8 2.45 -16.73 47.23
N LEU A 9 2.45 -15.43 46.92
CA LEU A 9 1.65 -14.87 45.84
C LEU A 9 2.32 -15.20 44.51
N ALA A 10 1.78 -16.17 43.78
CA ALA A 10 2.15 -16.43 42.39
C ALA A 10 1.50 -15.34 41.53
N GLY A 11 2.30 -14.39 41.09
CA GLY A 11 1.90 -13.40 40.10
C GLY A 11 1.68 -14.08 38.73
N LEU A 12 0.43 -14.17 38.30
CA LEU A 12 0.08 -14.52 36.92
C LEU A 12 0.53 -13.35 36.01
N GLY A 13 1.73 -13.48 35.45
CA GLY A 13 2.17 -12.66 34.35
C GLY A 13 1.33 -12.96 33.12
N LEU A 14 0.40 -12.08 32.76
CA LEU A 14 -0.22 -12.10 31.45
C LEU A 14 0.90 -11.98 30.39
N PRO A 15 0.91 -12.83 29.35
CA PRO A 15 1.86 -12.65 28.25
C PRO A 15 1.55 -11.32 27.57
N LEU A 16 2.46 -10.36 27.69
CA LEU A 16 2.53 -9.21 26.80
C LEU A 16 2.67 -9.78 25.38
N LEU A 17 1.61 -9.71 24.59
CA LEU A 17 1.70 -9.93 23.14
C LEU A 17 2.72 -8.92 22.64
N ALA A 18 3.92 -9.40 22.35
CA ALA A 18 4.94 -8.61 21.69
C ALA A 18 4.41 -8.28 20.29
N PHE A 19 3.79 -7.12 20.12
CA PHE A 19 3.52 -6.57 18.80
C PHE A 19 4.86 -6.45 18.09
N SER A 20 4.93 -6.99 16.87
CA SER A 20 6.06 -6.80 15.98
C SER A 20 6.39 -5.31 15.88
N ALA A 21 7.69 -4.97 15.93
CA ALA A 21 8.17 -3.59 16.00
C ALA A 21 7.75 -2.69 14.81
N ASP A 22 7.12 -3.25 13.78
CA ASP A 22 6.71 -2.52 12.57
C ASP A 22 5.24 -2.75 12.19
N HIS A 23 4.38 -3.16 13.14
CA HIS A 23 2.94 -3.27 12.87
C HIS A 23 2.27 -1.89 12.97
N CYS A 24 1.46 -1.56 11.95
CA CYS A 24 0.55 -0.43 12.03
C CYS A 24 -0.77 -0.75 11.30
N LEU A 25 -1.88 -0.31 11.90
CA LEU A 25 -3.16 -0.14 11.23
C LEU A 25 -3.59 1.32 11.38
N ALA A 26 -3.65 2.04 10.28
CA ALA A 26 -4.11 3.42 10.21
C ALA A 26 -5.33 3.51 9.30
N MET A 27 -6.40 4.18 9.77
CA MET A 27 -7.61 4.45 8.99
C MET A 27 -8.09 5.87 9.27
N ALA A 28 -8.51 6.58 8.24
CA ALA A 28 -9.03 7.93 8.38
C ALA A 28 -10.20 8.20 7.42
N ASP A 29 -11.10 9.06 7.83
CA ASP A 29 -12.08 9.65 6.94
C ASP A 29 -11.37 10.48 5.86
N ALA A 30 -11.66 10.21 4.60
CA ALA A 30 -10.91 10.80 3.50
C ALA A 30 -11.14 12.31 3.37
N ALA A 31 -12.35 12.79 3.61
CA ALA A 31 -12.71 14.20 3.46
C ALA A 31 -12.11 15.05 4.59
N THR A 32 -12.37 14.65 5.84
CA THR A 32 -11.98 15.44 7.02
C THR A 32 -10.57 15.17 7.51
N GLY A 33 -10.02 13.97 7.24
CA GLY A 33 -8.76 13.50 7.79
C GLY A 33 -8.84 13.04 9.25
N LYS A 34 -10.06 12.96 9.82
CA LYS A 34 -10.25 12.44 11.17
C LYS A 34 -9.81 10.97 11.23
N TRP A 35 -8.94 10.66 12.17
CA TRP A 35 -8.53 9.30 12.45
C TRP A 35 -9.68 8.47 12.98
N LEU A 36 -9.89 7.31 12.40
CA LEU A 36 -10.87 6.30 12.84
C LEU A 36 -10.17 5.16 13.58
N VAL A 37 -8.97 4.80 13.12
CA VAL A 37 -8.06 3.84 13.77
C VAL A 37 -6.64 4.37 13.58
N HIS A 38 -5.80 4.28 14.61
CA HIS A 38 -4.39 4.62 14.54
C HIS A 38 -3.65 3.79 15.60
N GLU A 39 -3.18 2.61 15.22
CA GLU A 39 -2.63 1.60 16.13
C GLU A 39 -1.26 1.12 15.66
N GLY A 40 -0.31 1.00 16.60
CA GLY A 40 1.05 0.54 16.33
C GLY A 40 2.01 1.66 15.92
N VAL A 41 3.07 1.32 15.17
CA VAL A 41 4.12 2.26 14.74
C VAL A 41 3.81 2.76 13.33
N CYS A 42 3.10 3.87 13.23
CA CYS A 42 2.55 4.38 11.97
C CYS A 42 3.39 5.47 11.29
N ASP A 43 4.39 6.00 11.97
CA ASP A 43 5.27 7.09 11.49
C ASP A 43 6.57 6.57 10.85
N LYS A 44 6.90 5.29 11.03
CA LYS A 44 8.12 4.71 10.48
C LYS A 44 8.03 4.52 8.96
N ARG A 45 8.97 5.09 8.22
CA ARG A 45 9.08 4.91 6.78
C ARG A 45 9.64 3.54 6.43
N LEU A 46 8.92 2.81 5.58
CA LEU A 46 9.24 1.48 5.08
C LEU A 46 9.18 1.49 3.54
N PRO A 47 9.86 0.55 2.85
CA PRO A 47 9.75 0.48 1.39
C PRO A 47 8.32 0.14 0.98
N PRO A 48 7.72 0.86 0.01
CA PRO A 48 6.33 0.66 -0.38
C PRO A 48 6.06 -0.64 -1.12
N MET A 49 7.07 -1.26 -1.68
CA MET A 49 6.95 -2.48 -2.47
C MET A 49 5.88 -2.32 -3.57
N SER A 50 5.04 -3.33 -3.77
CA SER A 50 4.02 -3.30 -4.81
C SER A 50 2.82 -2.36 -4.53
N THR A 51 2.73 -1.74 -3.34
CA THR A 51 1.74 -0.67 -3.13
C THR A 51 2.02 0.54 -4.01
N PHE A 52 3.29 0.73 -4.41
CA PHE A 52 3.70 1.80 -5.33
C PHE A 52 3.10 1.66 -6.74
N LYS A 53 2.48 0.53 -7.09
CA LYS A 53 1.77 0.37 -8.37
C LYS A 53 0.57 1.30 -8.51
N LEU A 54 -0.09 1.69 -7.40
CA LEU A 54 -1.15 2.69 -7.46
C LEU A 54 -0.64 4.08 -7.87
N PRO A 55 0.41 4.67 -7.25
CA PRO A 55 1.06 5.87 -7.79
C PRO A 55 1.49 5.72 -9.25
N LEU A 56 2.11 4.59 -9.63
CA LEU A 56 2.55 4.36 -11.01
C LEU A 56 1.38 4.31 -12.01
N ALA A 57 0.23 3.75 -11.62
CA ALA A 57 -0.97 3.77 -12.47
C ALA A 57 -1.46 5.20 -12.69
N LEU A 58 -1.53 6.01 -11.63
CA LEU A 58 -1.89 7.44 -11.72
C LEU A 58 -0.94 8.21 -12.64
N MET A 59 0.38 8.00 -12.49
CA MET A 59 1.40 8.62 -13.35
C MET A 59 1.26 8.16 -14.80
N GLY A 60 1.09 6.85 -15.02
CA GLY A 60 0.99 6.25 -16.34
C GLY A 60 -0.23 6.74 -17.12
N TYR A 61 -1.39 6.81 -16.47
CA TYR A 61 -2.59 7.36 -17.09
C TYR A 61 -2.50 8.87 -17.31
N ASP A 62 -1.95 9.62 -16.36
CA ASP A 62 -1.79 11.07 -16.52
C ASP A 62 -0.80 11.44 -17.64
N ALA A 63 0.30 10.70 -17.75
CA ALA A 63 1.30 10.91 -18.79
C ALA A 63 0.93 10.34 -20.17
N GLY A 64 -0.18 9.59 -20.29
CA GLY A 64 -0.58 8.91 -21.52
C GLY A 64 0.29 7.71 -21.89
N VAL A 65 1.01 7.14 -20.93
CA VAL A 65 1.77 5.87 -21.07
C VAL A 65 0.83 4.68 -20.94
N LEU A 66 -0.17 4.77 -20.07
CA LEU A 66 -1.31 3.85 -20.00
C LEU A 66 -2.51 4.51 -20.68
N TRP A 67 -3.29 3.73 -21.45
CA TRP A 67 -4.42 4.25 -22.22
C TRP A 67 -5.77 3.83 -21.63
N ASP A 68 -5.91 2.53 -21.30
CA ASP A 68 -7.08 1.96 -20.65
C ASP A 68 -6.69 0.75 -19.79
N ALA A 69 -7.67 -0.03 -19.32
CA ALA A 69 -7.43 -1.21 -18.48
C ALA A 69 -6.70 -2.35 -19.21
N HIS A 70 -6.65 -2.33 -20.56
CA HIS A 70 -6.11 -3.39 -21.41
C HIS A 70 -5.01 -2.90 -22.36
N ALA A 71 -4.65 -1.62 -22.34
CA ALA A 71 -3.64 -1.04 -23.20
C ALA A 71 -2.69 -0.08 -22.46
N PRO A 72 -1.37 -0.18 -22.74
CA PRO A 72 -0.74 -1.06 -23.73
C PRO A 72 -0.53 -2.49 -23.21
N VAL A 73 -0.57 -3.46 -24.10
CA VAL A 73 -0.09 -4.83 -23.84
C VAL A 73 1.41 -4.86 -24.08
N LEU A 74 2.19 -5.15 -23.03
CA LEU A 74 3.64 -5.29 -23.14
C LEU A 74 4.04 -6.76 -23.11
N PRO A 75 4.87 -7.23 -24.05
CA PRO A 75 5.36 -8.60 -24.05
C PRO A 75 6.46 -8.80 -23.00
N PHE A 76 6.46 -9.98 -22.36
CA PHE A 76 7.60 -10.40 -21.55
C PHE A 76 8.84 -10.57 -22.45
N LYS A 77 10.00 -10.16 -21.95
CA LYS A 77 11.29 -10.36 -22.61
C LYS A 77 12.26 -11.07 -21.66
N GLN A 78 13.08 -11.94 -22.22
CA GLN A 78 14.17 -12.59 -21.46
C GLN A 78 15.04 -11.51 -20.79
N GLY A 79 15.37 -11.72 -19.51
CA GLY A 79 16.11 -10.76 -18.69
C GLY A 79 15.23 -9.83 -17.87
N TYR A 80 13.92 -9.80 -18.08
CA TYR A 80 13.00 -9.14 -17.17
C TYR A 80 12.87 -9.93 -15.85
N VAL A 81 12.53 -9.21 -14.78
CA VAL A 81 12.24 -9.83 -13.47
C VAL A 81 11.10 -10.83 -13.59
N ASP A 82 11.33 -12.08 -13.23
CA ASP A 82 10.39 -13.20 -13.43
C ASP A 82 10.18 -14.06 -12.18
N TRP A 83 10.15 -13.45 -11.00
CA TRP A 83 10.02 -14.14 -9.70
C TRP A 83 8.80 -15.05 -9.59
N ARG A 84 7.80 -14.87 -10.45
CA ARG A 84 6.59 -15.71 -10.51
C ARG A 84 6.36 -16.20 -11.94
N PRO A 85 6.05 -17.51 -12.16
CA PRO A 85 5.83 -18.05 -13.50
C PRO A 85 4.78 -17.27 -14.32
N VAL A 86 3.72 -16.75 -13.66
CA VAL A 86 2.66 -15.95 -14.29
C VAL A 86 3.17 -14.66 -14.93
N TRP A 87 4.37 -14.19 -14.56
CA TRP A 87 4.97 -12.98 -15.15
C TRP A 87 5.64 -13.21 -16.50
N ARG A 88 5.87 -14.49 -16.90
CA ARG A 88 6.55 -14.86 -18.15
C ARG A 88 5.63 -14.86 -19.36
N GLN A 89 4.74 -13.87 -19.44
CA GLN A 89 3.79 -13.68 -20.53
C GLN A 89 3.53 -12.20 -20.76
N SER A 90 2.81 -11.86 -21.82
CA SER A 90 2.37 -10.48 -22.04
C SER A 90 1.38 -10.04 -20.95
N HIS A 91 1.49 -8.79 -20.55
CA HIS A 91 0.60 -8.17 -19.58
C HIS A 91 0.05 -6.84 -20.10
N ASP A 92 -1.18 -6.57 -19.74
CA ASP A 92 -1.86 -5.29 -19.84
C ASP A 92 -1.94 -4.60 -18.45
N PRO A 93 -2.45 -3.36 -18.33
CA PRO A 93 -2.58 -2.69 -17.05
C PRO A 93 -3.39 -3.49 -16.01
N SER A 94 -4.46 -4.17 -16.43
CA SER A 94 -5.32 -4.96 -15.54
C SER A 94 -4.58 -6.17 -14.96
N SER A 95 -3.96 -6.97 -15.80
CA SER A 95 -3.18 -8.14 -15.39
C SER A 95 -1.88 -7.75 -14.66
N TRP A 96 -1.23 -6.65 -15.05
CA TRP A 96 -0.11 -6.06 -14.32
C TRP A 96 -0.46 -5.76 -12.85
N MET A 97 -1.58 -5.06 -12.63
CA MET A 97 -2.03 -4.70 -11.27
C MET A 97 -2.43 -5.94 -10.47
N LYS A 98 -3.23 -6.84 -11.08
CA LYS A 98 -3.74 -8.07 -10.48
C LYS A 98 -2.59 -9.01 -10.07
N GLU A 99 -1.70 -9.33 -11.00
CA GLU A 99 -0.58 -10.27 -10.77
C GLU A 99 0.64 -9.59 -10.14
N SER A 100 0.55 -8.28 -9.91
CA SER A 100 1.61 -7.47 -9.28
C SER A 100 2.95 -7.52 -10.02
N VAL A 101 2.93 -7.50 -11.35
CA VAL A 101 4.09 -7.71 -12.22
C VAL A 101 5.13 -6.61 -12.04
N VAL A 102 6.34 -6.95 -11.60
CA VAL A 102 7.39 -5.96 -11.33
C VAL A 102 7.97 -5.40 -12.62
N TRP A 103 8.30 -6.25 -13.59
CA TRP A 103 8.91 -5.79 -14.82
C TRP A 103 8.02 -4.81 -15.61
N TYR A 104 6.70 -4.96 -15.57
CA TYR A 104 5.78 -4.01 -16.19
C TYR A 104 5.89 -2.62 -15.53
N SER A 105 5.99 -2.57 -14.19
CA SER A 105 6.26 -1.32 -13.46
C SER A 105 7.56 -0.67 -13.92
N GLN A 106 8.63 -1.46 -14.10
CA GLN A 106 9.93 -0.98 -14.58
C GLN A 106 9.85 -0.43 -16.01
N GLN A 107 9.05 -1.06 -16.88
CA GLN A 107 8.83 -0.52 -18.23
C GLN A 107 8.05 0.81 -18.21
N LEU A 108 7.08 0.97 -17.30
CA LEU A 108 6.37 2.24 -17.15
C LEU A 108 7.31 3.37 -16.70
N THR A 109 8.14 3.13 -15.68
CA THR A 109 9.09 4.15 -15.21
C THR A 109 10.14 4.51 -16.27
N LEU A 110 10.62 3.53 -17.04
CA LEU A 110 11.50 3.78 -18.17
C LEU A 110 10.83 4.67 -19.24
N GLN A 111 9.56 4.45 -19.56
CA GLN A 111 8.81 5.28 -20.51
C GLN A 111 8.53 6.70 -19.96
N LEU A 112 8.34 6.83 -18.66
CA LEU A 112 8.23 8.15 -18.01
C LEU A 112 9.55 8.91 -18.09
N GLY A 113 10.68 8.23 -17.91
CA GLY A 113 12.00 8.82 -17.77
C GLY A 113 12.23 9.40 -16.37
N GLU A 114 13.50 9.62 -16.03
CA GLU A 114 13.94 10.00 -14.67
C GLU A 114 13.28 11.29 -14.19
N GLU A 115 13.31 12.33 -15.00
CA GLU A 115 12.81 13.64 -14.61
C GLU A 115 11.30 13.62 -14.32
N ARG A 116 10.50 13.06 -15.24
CA ARG A 116 9.03 13.01 -15.03
C ARG A 116 8.66 12.11 -13.85
N PHE A 117 9.36 10.97 -13.71
CA PHE A 117 9.16 10.08 -12.59
C PHE A 117 9.44 10.77 -11.25
N ALA A 118 10.59 11.43 -11.10
CA ALA A 118 10.94 12.19 -9.90
C ALA A 118 9.94 13.33 -9.62
N ASN A 119 9.56 14.07 -10.66
CA ASN A 119 8.59 15.16 -10.55
C ASN A 119 7.21 14.68 -10.08
N TYR A 120 6.72 13.52 -10.57
CA TYR A 120 5.48 12.91 -10.10
C TYR A 120 5.56 12.50 -8.63
N VAL A 121 6.62 11.78 -8.23
CA VAL A 121 6.78 11.31 -6.85
C VAL A 121 6.81 12.50 -5.88
N LYS A 122 7.55 13.56 -6.23
CA LYS A 122 7.60 14.82 -5.46
C LYS A 122 6.24 15.52 -5.41
N ARG A 123 5.56 15.69 -6.56
CA ARG A 123 4.23 16.31 -6.65
C ARG A 123 3.17 15.55 -5.85
N PHE A 124 3.26 14.24 -5.83
CA PHE A 124 2.38 13.39 -5.04
C PHE A 124 2.68 13.44 -3.54
N GLY A 125 3.80 14.06 -3.13
CA GLY A 125 4.24 14.05 -1.74
C GLY A 125 4.41 12.62 -1.21
N TYR A 126 4.92 11.71 -2.04
CA TYR A 126 4.97 10.28 -1.72
C TYR A 126 6.19 9.95 -0.88
N GLY A 127 6.00 9.83 0.42
CA GLY A 127 7.05 9.48 1.39
C GLY A 127 8.25 10.43 1.37
N ASN A 128 9.47 9.88 1.35
CA ASN A 128 10.70 10.68 1.29
C ASN A 128 11.00 11.23 -0.11
N ALA A 129 10.21 10.88 -1.12
CA ALA A 129 10.36 11.27 -2.53
C ALA A 129 11.74 10.94 -3.14
N ASP A 130 12.50 10.03 -2.54
CA ASP A 130 13.81 9.63 -3.03
C ASP A 130 13.69 8.47 -4.04
N VAL A 131 13.94 8.77 -5.29
CA VAL A 131 13.89 7.82 -6.41
C VAL A 131 15.26 7.50 -6.99
N SER A 132 16.33 7.75 -6.24
CA SER A 132 17.73 7.53 -6.70
C SER A 132 18.07 6.06 -6.90
N GLY A 133 17.40 5.15 -6.20
CA GLY A 133 17.70 3.71 -6.25
C GLY A 133 18.83 3.32 -5.30
N ASP A 134 19.51 2.22 -5.59
CA ASP A 134 20.61 1.74 -4.77
C ASP A 134 21.86 2.62 -4.95
N PRO A 135 22.58 2.91 -3.87
CA PRO A 135 23.81 3.73 -3.96
C PRO A 135 24.78 3.21 -5.03
N GLY A 136 25.14 4.08 -5.96
CA GLY A 136 26.13 3.80 -7.02
C GLY A 136 25.63 2.92 -8.16
N LYS A 137 24.33 2.52 -8.22
CA LYS A 137 23.84 1.60 -9.26
C LYS A 137 23.04 2.26 -10.38
N ASN A 138 22.68 3.54 -10.26
CA ASN A 138 21.84 4.25 -11.24
C ASN A 138 20.59 3.44 -11.67
N ASN A 139 19.90 2.84 -10.70
CA ASN A 139 18.77 1.94 -10.92
C ASN A 139 17.45 2.47 -10.32
N GLY A 140 17.33 3.77 -10.13
CA GLY A 140 16.16 4.41 -9.53
C GLY A 140 14.85 4.07 -10.26
N LEU A 141 14.88 4.10 -11.60
CA LEU A 141 13.71 3.76 -12.44
C LEU A 141 13.26 2.29 -12.34
N SER A 142 14.10 1.41 -11.83
CA SER A 142 13.75 -0.02 -11.75
C SER A 142 13.66 -0.56 -10.33
N ASN A 143 14.24 0.14 -9.34
CA ASN A 143 14.43 -0.45 -8.01
C ASN A 143 14.05 0.44 -6.83
N ALA A 144 13.88 1.77 -7.01
CA ALA A 144 13.68 2.71 -5.91
C ALA A 144 12.62 2.23 -4.89
N TRP A 145 11.50 1.68 -5.35
CA TRP A 145 10.38 1.22 -4.50
C TRP A 145 10.49 -0.23 -4.00
N LEU A 146 11.48 -1.00 -4.45
CA LEU A 146 11.64 -2.43 -4.19
C LEU A 146 12.60 -2.73 -3.01
N GLY A 147 12.57 -1.92 -1.97
CA GLY A 147 13.48 -2.08 -0.82
C GLY A 147 14.73 -1.20 -0.90
N SER A 148 14.72 -0.18 -1.76
CA SER A 148 15.82 0.75 -1.96
C SER A 148 15.51 2.14 -1.39
N SER A 149 15.75 3.22 -2.15
CA SER A 149 15.73 4.61 -1.66
C SER A 149 14.35 5.14 -1.30
N LEU A 150 13.30 4.76 -2.04
CA LEU A 150 11.95 5.27 -1.81
C LEU A 150 11.30 4.59 -0.61
N ARG A 151 10.94 5.39 0.38
CA ARG A 151 10.32 4.92 1.62
C ARG A 151 9.13 5.79 2.00
N ILE A 152 8.11 5.19 2.62
CA ILE A 152 6.88 5.86 3.03
C ILE A 152 6.37 5.24 4.34
N SER A 153 5.82 6.06 5.23
CA SER A 153 5.16 5.57 6.44
C SER A 153 3.67 5.28 6.21
N PRO A 154 3.01 4.49 7.08
CA PRO A 154 1.56 4.35 7.05
C PRO A 154 0.82 5.69 7.09
N ASP A 155 1.26 6.64 7.94
CA ASP A 155 0.67 7.98 8.02
C ASP A 155 0.80 8.76 6.71
N GLU A 156 1.96 8.67 6.05
CA GLU A 156 2.17 9.28 4.73
C GLU A 156 1.35 8.57 3.65
N GLN A 157 1.14 7.23 3.74
CA GLN A 157 0.22 6.51 2.86
C GLN A 157 -1.22 7.04 3.01
N ILE A 158 -1.69 7.26 4.24
CA ILE A 158 -3.01 7.87 4.49
C ILE A 158 -3.09 9.25 3.85
N GLY A 159 -2.08 10.10 4.04
CA GLY A 159 -2.02 11.43 3.42
C GLY A 159 -2.09 11.37 1.88
N PHE A 160 -1.31 10.48 1.26
CA PHE A 160 -1.34 10.26 -0.18
C PHE A 160 -2.70 9.73 -0.66
N LEU A 161 -3.26 8.71 -0.01
CA LEU A 161 -4.56 8.12 -0.38
C LEU A 161 -5.71 9.11 -0.25
N ARG A 162 -5.72 9.98 0.76
CA ARG A 162 -6.69 11.07 0.89
C ARG A 162 -6.64 11.98 -0.33
N ARG A 163 -5.44 12.38 -0.77
CA ARG A 163 -5.27 13.20 -1.98
C ARG A 163 -5.69 12.46 -3.26
N VAL A 164 -5.54 11.13 -3.32
CA VAL A 164 -6.05 10.30 -4.43
C VAL A 164 -7.57 10.36 -4.49
N VAL A 165 -8.26 10.03 -3.40
CA VAL A 165 -9.73 9.92 -3.40
C VAL A 165 -10.44 11.29 -3.47
N ASN A 166 -9.78 12.36 -2.99
CA ASN A 166 -10.25 13.76 -3.10
C ASN A 166 -9.81 14.42 -4.41
N ARG A 167 -9.06 13.72 -5.29
CA ARG A 167 -8.56 14.24 -6.58
C ARG A 167 -7.65 15.46 -6.46
N GLU A 168 -6.77 15.48 -5.45
CA GLU A 168 -5.91 16.62 -5.10
C GLU A 168 -4.45 16.49 -5.59
N LEU A 169 -4.15 15.55 -6.48
CA LEU A 169 -2.78 15.34 -6.99
C LEU A 169 -2.42 16.24 -8.18
N GLY A 170 -3.37 17.02 -8.71
CA GLY A 170 -3.16 17.91 -9.87
C GLY A 170 -2.91 17.14 -11.17
N ILE A 171 -3.55 16.01 -11.37
CA ILE A 171 -3.51 15.17 -12.57
C ILE A 171 -4.90 15.14 -13.26
N ARG A 172 -4.94 14.61 -14.48
CA ARG A 172 -6.19 14.52 -15.24
C ARG A 172 -7.27 13.71 -14.51
N PRO A 173 -8.54 14.14 -14.52
CA PRO A 173 -9.63 13.42 -13.83
C PRO A 173 -9.73 11.95 -14.19
N GLN A 174 -9.56 11.62 -15.48
CA GLN A 174 -9.61 10.23 -15.97
C GLN A 174 -8.53 9.34 -15.34
N ALA A 175 -7.35 9.88 -15.01
CA ALA A 175 -6.28 9.10 -14.40
C ALA A 175 -6.68 8.53 -13.03
N TYR A 176 -7.45 9.28 -12.23
CA TYR A 176 -7.98 8.78 -10.95
C TYR A 176 -8.96 7.63 -11.14
N GLU A 177 -9.89 7.77 -12.07
CA GLU A 177 -10.93 6.76 -12.34
C GLU A 177 -10.32 5.45 -12.86
N MET A 178 -9.42 5.57 -13.84
CA MET A 178 -8.75 4.41 -14.45
C MET A 178 -7.85 3.70 -13.43
N ALA A 179 -7.08 4.43 -12.62
CA ALA A 179 -6.26 3.83 -11.59
C ALA A 179 -7.10 3.17 -10.48
N ALA A 180 -8.22 3.79 -10.08
CA ALA A 180 -9.15 3.21 -9.12
C ALA A 180 -9.73 1.88 -9.63
N ASN A 181 -10.13 1.80 -10.90
CA ASN A 181 -10.66 0.57 -11.49
C ASN A 181 -9.65 -0.58 -11.46
N LEU A 182 -8.35 -0.30 -11.61
CA LEU A 182 -7.31 -1.34 -11.52
C LEU A 182 -7.13 -1.93 -10.12
N VAL A 183 -7.45 -1.17 -9.07
CA VAL A 183 -7.29 -1.61 -7.67
C VAL A 183 -8.62 -1.95 -7.00
N ARG A 184 -9.71 -1.99 -7.76
CA ARG A 184 -11.03 -2.38 -7.26
C ARG A 184 -11.06 -3.88 -7.02
N TRP A 185 -11.41 -4.28 -5.81
CA TRP A 185 -11.64 -5.69 -5.46
C TRP A 185 -13.09 -6.07 -5.72
N PRO A 186 -13.36 -7.31 -6.21
CA PRO A 186 -14.72 -7.78 -6.44
C PRO A 186 -15.50 -7.97 -5.14
N GLU A 187 -14.80 -8.27 -4.05
CA GLU A 187 -15.39 -8.49 -2.74
C GLU A 187 -15.83 -7.18 -2.10
N LEU A 188 -16.96 -7.25 -1.38
CA LEU A 188 -17.45 -6.18 -0.53
C LEU A 188 -17.13 -6.46 0.93
N ALA A 189 -16.90 -5.42 1.71
CA ALA A 189 -16.86 -5.48 3.16
C ALA A 189 -18.21 -4.94 3.70
N GLY A 190 -19.22 -5.81 3.82
CA GLY A 190 -20.60 -5.38 4.01
C GLY A 190 -21.08 -4.58 2.79
N ASP A 191 -21.59 -3.35 3.01
CA ASP A 191 -22.03 -2.45 1.94
C ASP A 191 -20.87 -1.62 1.32
N TRP A 192 -19.64 -1.88 1.73
CA TRP A 192 -18.48 -1.11 1.30
C TRP A 192 -17.74 -1.77 0.14
N GLN A 193 -17.60 -1.05 -0.96
CA GLN A 193 -16.68 -1.42 -2.04
C GLN A 193 -15.24 -1.20 -1.57
N VAL A 194 -14.39 -2.21 -1.81
CA VAL A 194 -12.97 -2.17 -1.44
C VAL A 194 -12.12 -1.82 -2.66
N PHE A 195 -11.21 -0.88 -2.47
CA PHE A 195 -10.14 -0.53 -3.41
C PHE A 195 -8.81 -0.66 -2.68
N GLY A 196 -7.88 -1.44 -3.21
CA GLY A 196 -6.64 -1.65 -2.47
C GLY A 196 -5.56 -2.35 -3.24
N LYS A 197 -4.33 -2.14 -2.78
CA LYS A 197 -3.15 -2.79 -3.32
C LYS A 197 -2.31 -3.42 -2.21
N THR A 198 -1.95 -4.66 -2.41
CA THR A 198 -0.99 -5.38 -1.55
C THR A 198 0.45 -5.08 -1.95
N GLY A 199 1.36 -5.11 -0.98
CA GLY A 199 2.80 -5.08 -1.18
C GLY A 199 3.47 -6.17 -0.37
N SER A 200 4.46 -6.85 -0.94
CA SER A 200 5.24 -7.89 -0.26
C SER A 200 6.70 -7.71 -0.58
N GLY A 201 7.54 -7.92 0.42
CA GLY A 201 8.98 -7.84 0.28
C GLY A 201 9.71 -8.06 1.61
N SER A 202 10.82 -7.38 1.77
CA SER A 202 11.56 -7.40 3.04
C SER A 202 12.19 -6.03 3.31
N ASP A 203 12.35 -5.69 4.58
CA ASP A 203 13.14 -4.57 5.05
C ASP A 203 14.11 -5.07 6.13
N SER A 204 15.40 -4.81 5.93
CA SER A 204 16.45 -5.23 6.89
C SER A 204 16.39 -6.73 7.25
N GLY A 205 16.12 -7.58 6.26
CA GLY A 205 16.04 -9.04 6.41
C GLY A 205 14.71 -9.58 6.97
N ARG A 206 13.77 -8.72 7.39
CA ARG A 206 12.43 -9.14 7.85
C ARG A 206 11.42 -9.09 6.72
N LYS A 207 10.52 -10.07 6.67
CA LYS A 207 9.40 -10.05 5.73
C LYS A 207 8.48 -8.88 6.05
N LEU A 208 8.05 -8.19 5.01
CA LEU A 208 7.19 -7.02 5.11
C LEU A 208 5.98 -7.18 4.20
N GLY A 209 4.79 -7.09 4.79
CA GLY A 209 3.52 -7.08 4.10
C GLY A 209 2.81 -5.74 4.24
N TRP A 210 2.25 -5.22 3.14
CA TRP A 210 1.41 -4.04 3.09
C TRP A 210 0.03 -4.36 2.53
N TYR A 211 -1.00 -3.68 3.03
CA TYR A 211 -2.27 -3.52 2.35
C TYR A 211 -2.75 -2.08 2.52
N VAL A 212 -2.91 -1.35 1.42
CA VAL A 212 -3.26 0.06 1.43
C VAL A 212 -4.38 0.34 0.42
N GLY A 213 -5.25 1.32 0.71
CA GLY A 213 -6.34 1.64 -0.19
C GLY A 213 -7.46 2.43 0.47
N TRP A 214 -8.68 2.23 0.00
CA TRP A 214 -9.86 2.87 0.56
C TRP A 214 -11.09 1.99 0.48
N LEU A 215 -12.04 2.27 1.36
CA LEU A 215 -13.39 1.75 1.37
C LEU A 215 -14.31 2.85 0.86
N GLN A 216 -15.33 2.49 0.07
CA GLN A 216 -16.31 3.44 -0.44
C GLN A 216 -17.74 2.90 -0.27
N ASN A 217 -18.62 3.72 0.31
CA ASN A 217 -20.06 3.49 0.36
C ASN A 217 -20.76 4.82 0.01
N GLY A 218 -21.35 4.88 -1.18
CA GLY A 218 -21.87 6.14 -1.73
C GLY A 218 -20.76 7.20 -1.84
N GLU A 219 -20.96 8.34 -1.18
CA GLU A 219 -19.98 9.43 -1.14
C GLU A 219 -18.95 9.28 0.00
N GLN A 220 -19.24 8.43 0.97
CA GLN A 220 -18.33 8.21 2.11
C GLN A 220 -17.12 7.39 1.67
N ARG A 221 -15.93 7.87 2.02
CA ARG A 221 -14.66 7.21 1.73
C ARG A 221 -13.78 7.19 2.97
N ILE A 222 -13.23 6.01 3.25
CA ILE A 222 -12.32 5.79 4.36
C ILE A 222 -11.02 5.23 3.78
N VAL A 223 -9.92 5.95 3.95
CA VAL A 223 -8.61 5.50 3.53
C VAL A 223 -7.98 4.63 4.61
N PHE A 224 -7.19 3.64 4.19
CA PHE A 224 -6.51 2.74 5.13
C PHE A 224 -5.09 2.39 4.68
N ALA A 225 -4.22 2.17 5.66
CA ALA A 225 -2.89 1.61 5.48
C ALA A 225 -2.62 0.60 6.60
N GLN A 226 -2.38 -0.65 6.22
CA GLN A 226 -1.94 -1.70 7.12
C GLN A 226 -0.59 -2.23 6.69
N VAL A 227 0.32 -2.37 7.65
CA VAL A 227 1.65 -2.94 7.46
C VAL A 227 1.99 -3.86 8.62
N GLY A 228 2.78 -4.89 8.37
CA GLY A 228 3.25 -5.82 9.40
C GLY A 228 4.15 -6.91 8.86
N ASP A 229 4.59 -7.80 9.74
CA ASP A 229 5.38 -8.97 9.38
C ASP A 229 4.55 -9.94 8.52
N GLY A 230 5.16 -10.49 7.47
CA GLY A 230 4.51 -11.42 6.57
C GLY A 230 4.47 -10.93 5.13
N ASP A 231 3.39 -11.21 4.43
CA ASP A 231 3.17 -10.76 3.06
C ASP A 231 1.89 -9.92 2.91
N GLY A 232 1.74 -9.29 1.75
CA GLY A 232 0.63 -8.40 1.51
C GLY A 232 -0.73 -9.09 1.47
N MET A 233 -0.81 -10.37 1.11
CA MET A 233 -2.08 -11.12 1.12
C MET A 233 -2.51 -11.41 2.55
N GLN A 234 -1.55 -11.74 3.43
CA GLN A 234 -1.82 -11.89 4.86
C GLN A 234 -2.34 -10.57 5.47
N MET A 235 -1.72 -9.43 5.13
CA MET A 235 -2.18 -8.11 5.59
C MET A 235 -3.60 -7.81 5.10
N ARG A 236 -3.90 -8.08 3.82
CA ARG A 236 -5.26 -7.96 3.27
C ARG A 236 -6.27 -8.82 4.04
N ASP A 237 -5.94 -10.08 4.26
CA ASP A 237 -6.85 -11.03 4.89
C ASP A 237 -7.11 -10.68 6.36
N VAL A 238 -6.09 -10.19 7.09
CA VAL A 238 -6.26 -9.66 8.45
C VAL A 238 -7.18 -8.44 8.44
N PHE A 239 -6.93 -7.48 7.55
CA PHE A 239 -7.74 -6.28 7.40
C PHE A 239 -9.22 -6.61 7.11
N LEU A 240 -9.48 -7.44 6.08
CA LEU A 240 -10.83 -7.79 5.68
C LEU A 240 -11.59 -8.60 6.76
N ARG A 241 -10.88 -9.45 7.52
CA ARG A 241 -11.50 -10.14 8.68
C ARG A 241 -11.90 -9.16 9.77
N GLY A 242 -11.07 -8.15 10.05
CA GLY A 242 -11.41 -7.09 11.00
C GLY A 242 -12.65 -6.29 10.63
N LEU A 243 -12.95 -6.19 9.32
CA LEU A 243 -14.16 -5.51 8.85
C LEU A 243 -15.45 -6.36 8.95
N LYS A 244 -15.36 -7.69 8.96
CA LYS A 244 -16.54 -8.60 8.99
C LYS A 244 -17.37 -8.52 10.27
N GLY A 245 -16.80 -8.01 11.38
CA GLY A 245 -17.50 -7.79 12.65
C GLY A 245 -18.44 -6.58 12.64
N GLY A 246 -18.61 -5.91 11.51
CA GLY A 246 -19.24 -4.60 11.38
C GLY A 246 -18.31 -3.51 11.89
N PRO A 247 -18.13 -2.43 11.14
CA PRO A 247 -17.20 -1.39 11.56
C PRO A 247 -17.78 -0.63 12.76
N GLN A 248 -17.40 -1.02 13.98
CA GLN A 248 -17.74 -0.27 15.21
C GLN A 248 -17.28 1.21 15.10
N TRP A 249 -16.29 1.48 14.26
CA TRP A 249 -15.79 2.82 13.96
C TRP A 249 -16.69 3.64 13.01
N VAL A 250 -17.54 3.01 12.16
CA VAL A 250 -18.54 3.75 11.33
C VAL A 250 -19.63 4.35 12.22
N ALA A 251 -20.01 3.68 13.29
CA ALA A 251 -21.00 4.20 14.24
C ALA A 251 -20.50 5.42 15.03
N GLN A 252 -19.17 5.63 15.14
CA GLN A 252 -18.58 6.76 15.85
C GLN A 252 -18.37 8.00 14.95
N SER A 253 -18.35 7.86 13.63
CA SER A 253 -18.17 8.98 12.69
C SER A 253 -19.50 9.67 12.31
N ALA A 254 -20.64 9.12 12.71
CA ALA A 254 -21.98 9.67 12.44
C ALA A 254 -22.54 10.53 13.59
N ARG A 255 -21.72 10.86 14.60
CA ARG A 255 -22.10 11.74 15.72
C ARG A 255 -21.30 13.03 15.72
#